data_763392fce9059f8838215b5dc7d86015
#
_entry.id   763392fce9059f8838215b5dc7d86015
#
_cell.length_a   1.000
_cell.length_b   1.000
_cell.length_c   1.000
_cell.angle_alpha   90.00
_cell.angle_beta   90.00
_cell.angle_gamma   90.00
#
_symmetry.space_group_name_H-M   'P 1'
#
loop_
_entity.id
_entity.type
_entity.pdbx_description
1 polymer ?
#
loop_
_entity_poly.entity_id
_entity_poly.type
_entity_poly.pdbx_seq_one_letter_code
_entity_poly.pdbx_strand_id
1 'polypeptide(L)'
;MAPLSIGSQTGGSVIRPASYCGVVGYKPSYGLISRNGVLRTSYHLDHMGVFGKTVEDVALLAKVLIKKDQYDEATIHYSSEFMVDECLKGPMFEPKFIFYKTESWKKIDKRSRESFEFFIKSFKKNIEVFDTPSYFKDIDKYHRVIHETDLANNFQTYYKKSRNKLSKEMQSAISRGMKYSAKEYLDAVDFMKRSYESYKEVFEDYHGVLSPCSTGVAD
;
A
#
# COMPACT_ATOMS: atom_id res chain seq x y z
N MET A 1 -24.02 9.03 3.94
CA MET A 1 -22.79 8.38 3.50
C MET A 1 -21.95 9.44 2.79
N ALA A 2 -20.64 9.44 3.00
CA ALA A 2 -19.76 10.40 2.35
C ALA A 2 -19.45 9.95 0.92
N PRO A 3 -19.44 10.83 -0.09
CA PRO A 3 -19.10 10.50 -1.46
C PRO A 3 -17.60 10.21 -1.61
N LEU A 4 -16.76 10.87 -0.80
CA LEU A 4 -15.31 10.75 -0.75
C LEU A 4 -14.87 10.56 0.70
N SER A 5 -13.76 9.86 0.91
CA SER A 5 -13.17 9.73 2.24
C SER A 5 -11.64 9.61 2.18
N ILE A 6 -11.00 9.88 3.32
CA ILE A 6 -9.56 9.79 3.51
C ILE A 6 -9.27 8.64 4.46
N GLY A 7 -8.19 7.93 4.23
CA GLY A 7 -7.70 6.89 5.13
C GLY A 7 -6.19 6.82 5.14
N SER A 8 -5.65 6.00 6.02
CA SER A 8 -4.20 5.72 6.07
C SER A 8 -3.91 4.26 5.77
N GLN A 9 -2.73 3.99 5.24
CA GLN A 9 -2.25 2.65 4.96
C GLN A 9 -0.81 2.49 5.41
N THR A 10 -0.58 1.51 6.26
CA THR A 10 0.75 1.02 6.65
C THR A 10 1.07 -0.30 5.92
N GLY A 11 0.09 -1.13 5.71
CA GLY A 11 0.16 -2.37 4.92
C GLY A 11 -0.82 -2.32 3.75
N GLY A 12 -2.06 -2.78 3.93
CA GLY A 12 -3.11 -2.81 2.90
C GLY A 12 -4.35 -1.97 3.24
N SER A 13 -4.27 -1.05 4.20
CA SER A 13 -5.46 -0.47 4.86
C SER A 13 -6.27 0.53 4.03
N VAL A 14 -5.82 0.94 2.85
CA VAL A 14 -6.59 1.72 1.87
C VAL A 14 -7.13 0.78 0.79
N ILE A 15 -6.26 0.08 0.09
CA ILE A 15 -6.65 -0.71 -1.09
C ILE A 15 -7.51 -1.92 -0.75
N ARG A 16 -7.25 -2.60 0.38
CA ARG A 16 -8.02 -3.77 0.80
C ARG A 16 -9.47 -3.43 1.21
N PRO A 17 -9.74 -2.48 2.13
CA PRO A 17 -11.11 -2.10 2.43
C PRO A 17 -11.84 -1.48 1.24
N ALA A 18 -11.16 -0.78 0.34
CA ALA A 18 -11.76 -0.31 -0.91
C ALA A 18 -12.30 -1.49 -1.75
N SER A 19 -11.50 -2.55 -1.90
CA SER A 19 -11.92 -3.76 -2.60
C SER A 19 -13.12 -4.43 -1.93
N TYR A 20 -13.13 -4.55 -0.60
CA TYR A 20 -14.24 -5.13 0.15
C TYR A 20 -15.55 -4.33 0.02
N CYS A 21 -15.44 -3.01 -0.10
CA CYS A 21 -16.59 -2.12 -0.26
C CYS A 21 -16.98 -1.89 -1.73
N GLY A 22 -16.26 -2.45 -2.69
CA GLY A 22 -16.54 -2.24 -4.12
C GLY A 22 -16.37 -0.78 -4.56
N VAL A 23 -15.39 -0.08 -3.99
CA VAL A 23 -15.04 1.31 -4.33
C VAL A 23 -13.57 1.40 -4.77
N VAL A 24 -13.21 2.53 -5.36
CA VAL A 24 -11.81 2.80 -5.72
C VAL A 24 -11.05 3.30 -4.50
N GLY A 25 -9.93 2.67 -4.18
CA GLY A 25 -8.95 3.14 -3.20
C GLY A 25 -7.66 3.52 -3.89
N TYR A 26 -7.20 4.74 -3.67
CA TYR A 26 -5.95 5.23 -4.21
C TYR A 26 -4.96 5.55 -3.09
N LYS A 27 -3.83 4.87 -3.09
CA LYS A 27 -2.69 5.13 -2.23
C LYS A 27 -1.56 5.70 -3.08
N PRO A 28 -1.31 7.01 -3.02
CA PRO A 28 -0.22 7.62 -3.77
C PRO A 28 1.14 7.16 -3.27
N SER A 29 2.20 7.55 -3.97
CA SER A 29 3.56 7.34 -3.53
C SER A 29 3.83 8.04 -2.20
N TYR A 30 4.82 7.53 -1.47
CA TYR A 30 5.24 8.08 -0.18
C TYR A 30 5.61 9.56 -0.30
N GLY A 31 5.09 10.38 0.61
CA GLY A 31 5.38 11.81 0.65
C GLY A 31 4.54 12.69 -0.27
N LEU A 32 3.57 12.15 -1.02
CA LEU A 32 2.67 12.98 -1.84
C LEU A 32 1.56 13.64 -1.01
N ILE A 33 0.97 12.93 -0.06
CA ILE A 33 -0.04 13.46 0.86
C ILE A 33 0.51 13.48 2.27
N SER A 34 0.37 14.62 2.96
CA SER A 34 0.84 14.82 4.33
C SER A 34 0.15 13.87 5.31
N ARG A 35 0.92 13.39 6.30
CA ARG A 35 0.46 12.60 7.44
C ARG A 35 0.37 13.45 8.71
N ASN A 36 0.56 14.78 8.61
CA ASN A 36 0.46 15.67 9.75
C ASN A 36 -0.96 15.61 10.37
N GLY A 37 -1.04 15.51 11.68
CA GLY A 37 -2.30 15.33 12.41
C GLY A 37 -2.87 13.90 12.41
N VAL A 38 -2.20 12.95 11.76
CA VAL A 38 -2.59 11.53 11.74
C VAL A 38 -1.77 10.76 12.78
N LEU A 39 -2.41 9.80 13.47
CA LEU A 39 -1.73 8.93 14.41
C LEU A 39 -0.69 8.07 13.68
N ARG A 40 0.56 8.30 14.00
CA ARG A 40 1.69 7.60 13.37
C ARG A 40 1.83 6.18 13.91
N THR A 41 1.81 5.19 13.02
CA THR A 41 2.14 3.80 13.34
C THR A 41 3.54 3.43 12.87
N SER A 42 3.93 3.85 11.66
CA SER A 42 5.28 3.64 11.11
C SER A 42 5.74 4.86 10.33
N TYR A 43 6.96 5.31 10.57
CA TYR A 43 7.54 6.42 9.83
C TYR A 43 7.73 6.09 8.35
N HIS A 44 8.24 4.89 8.06
CA HIS A 44 8.58 4.48 6.70
C HIS A 44 7.41 3.94 5.88
N LEU A 45 6.37 3.42 6.54
CA LEU A 45 5.31 2.68 5.87
C LEU A 45 3.98 3.45 5.78
N ASP A 46 3.72 4.41 6.69
CA ASP A 46 2.45 5.12 6.70
C ASP A 46 2.29 6.01 5.47
N HIS A 47 1.19 5.82 4.76
CA HIS A 47 0.74 6.64 3.65
C HIS A 47 -0.67 7.13 3.93
N MET A 48 -0.99 8.30 3.42
CA MET A 48 -2.38 8.72 3.29
C MET A 48 -2.91 8.29 1.94
N GLY A 49 -4.19 7.94 1.91
CA GLY A 49 -4.89 7.56 0.69
C GLY A 49 -6.32 8.04 0.71
N VAL A 50 -7.00 7.86 -0.41
CA VAL A 50 -8.35 8.37 -0.64
C VAL A 50 -9.25 7.27 -1.19
N PHE A 51 -10.55 7.42 -0.96
CA PHE A 51 -11.58 6.52 -1.46
C PHE A 51 -12.63 7.33 -2.21
N GLY A 52 -13.14 6.76 -3.29
CA GLY A 52 -14.21 7.31 -4.09
C GLY A 52 -14.94 6.22 -4.87
N LYS A 53 -16.01 6.57 -5.55
CA LYS A 53 -16.76 5.63 -6.35
C LYS A 53 -16.09 5.36 -7.70
N THR A 54 -15.43 6.35 -8.27
CA THR A 54 -14.74 6.28 -9.56
C THR A 54 -13.27 6.69 -9.44
N VAL A 55 -12.50 6.48 -10.50
CA VAL A 55 -11.10 6.92 -10.57
C VAL A 55 -11.02 8.44 -10.56
N GLU A 56 -11.93 9.12 -11.24
CA GLU A 56 -12.01 10.58 -11.28
C GLU A 56 -12.29 11.17 -9.89
N ASP A 57 -13.17 10.54 -9.11
CA ASP A 57 -13.47 10.94 -7.73
C ASP A 57 -12.22 10.92 -6.85
N VAL A 58 -11.45 9.83 -6.89
CA VAL A 58 -10.22 9.72 -6.10
C VAL A 58 -9.12 10.65 -6.63
N ALA A 59 -9.05 10.87 -7.95
CA ALA A 59 -8.13 11.81 -8.55
C ALA A 59 -8.43 13.26 -8.10
N LEU A 60 -9.71 13.64 -8.08
CA LEU A 60 -10.16 14.96 -7.62
C LEU A 60 -9.76 15.21 -6.15
N LEU A 61 -10.00 14.24 -5.27
CA LEU A 61 -9.65 14.38 -3.85
C LEU A 61 -8.13 14.37 -3.67
N ALA A 62 -7.42 13.48 -4.35
CA ALA A 62 -5.96 13.42 -4.29
C ALA A 62 -5.30 14.70 -4.80
N LYS A 63 -5.80 15.29 -5.89
CA LYS A 63 -5.35 16.59 -6.43
C LYS A 63 -5.33 17.68 -5.36
N VAL A 64 -6.36 17.75 -4.52
CA VAL A 64 -6.47 18.76 -3.45
C VAL A 64 -5.50 18.49 -2.30
N LEU A 65 -5.21 17.22 -2.01
CA LEU A 65 -4.40 16.80 -0.85
C LEU A 65 -2.91 16.72 -1.16
N ILE A 66 -2.53 16.51 -2.43
CA ILE A 66 -1.12 16.42 -2.85
C ILE A 66 -0.49 17.81 -2.81
N LYS A 67 0.30 18.05 -1.77
CA LYS A 67 1.06 19.30 -1.60
C LYS A 67 2.17 19.13 -0.58
N LYS A 68 3.22 19.95 -0.68
CA LYS A 68 4.25 20.05 0.36
C LYS A 68 3.63 20.58 1.66
N ASP A 69 3.94 19.91 2.78
CA ASP A 69 3.59 20.34 4.13
C ASP A 69 4.87 20.51 4.96
N GLN A 70 5.07 21.66 5.54
CA GLN A 70 6.24 21.94 6.39
C GLN A 70 6.27 21.12 7.68
N TYR A 71 5.15 20.56 8.10
CA TYR A 71 5.01 19.76 9.33
C TYR A 71 5.15 18.25 9.08
N ASP A 72 5.28 17.81 7.82
CA ASP A 72 5.64 16.44 7.46
C ASP A 72 6.83 16.44 6.52
N GLU A 73 8.01 16.19 7.07
CA GLU A 73 9.30 16.19 6.36
C GLU A 73 9.33 15.24 5.16
N ALA A 74 8.52 14.19 5.19
CA ALA A 74 8.43 13.23 4.10
C ALA A 74 7.78 13.82 2.85
N THR A 75 7.01 14.90 2.98
CA THR A 75 6.30 15.46 1.83
C THR A 75 7.25 16.13 0.85
N ILE A 76 6.96 15.95 -0.44
CA ILE A 76 7.72 16.52 -1.55
C ILE A 76 6.86 17.52 -2.33
N HIS A 77 7.51 18.40 -3.07
CA HIS A 77 6.82 19.23 -4.07
C HIS A 77 6.46 18.35 -5.28
N TYR A 78 5.19 18.31 -5.60
CA TYR A 78 4.67 17.59 -6.76
C TYR A 78 3.48 18.34 -7.34
N SER A 79 3.43 18.49 -8.67
CA SER A 79 2.28 19.08 -9.34
C SER A 79 1.19 18.04 -9.56
N SER A 80 0.00 18.29 -9.02
CA SER A 80 -1.20 17.48 -9.26
C SER A 80 -2.23 18.20 -10.16
N GLU A 81 -1.83 19.29 -10.82
CA GLU A 81 -2.72 20.20 -11.56
C GLU A 81 -3.55 19.46 -12.61
N PHE A 82 -2.91 18.61 -13.41
CA PHE A 82 -3.54 17.90 -14.52
C PHE A 82 -4.09 16.52 -14.16
N MET A 83 -4.07 16.13 -12.88
CA MET A 83 -4.39 14.75 -12.46
C MET A 83 -5.79 14.30 -12.87
N VAL A 84 -6.79 15.17 -12.77
CA VAL A 84 -8.16 14.86 -13.17
C VAL A 84 -8.28 14.81 -14.70
N ASP A 85 -7.67 15.77 -15.38
CA ASP A 85 -7.72 15.85 -16.85
C ASP A 85 -7.06 14.63 -17.51
N GLU A 86 -5.97 14.14 -16.93
CA GLU A 86 -5.29 12.91 -17.39
C GLU A 86 -6.17 11.67 -17.21
N CYS A 87 -6.96 11.58 -16.14
CA CYS A 87 -7.90 10.47 -15.96
C CYS A 87 -8.99 10.44 -17.05
N LEU A 88 -9.36 11.58 -17.63
CA LEU A 88 -10.41 11.69 -18.64
C LEU A 88 -9.94 11.44 -20.06
N LYS A 89 -8.63 11.60 -20.34
CA LYS A 89 -8.07 11.46 -21.67
C LYS A 89 -7.96 10.00 -22.16
N GLY A 90 -8.02 9.03 -21.27
CA GLY A 90 -7.70 7.64 -21.60
C GLY A 90 -6.21 7.41 -21.89
N PRO A 91 -5.79 6.16 -22.09
CA PRO A 91 -4.39 5.84 -22.36
C PRO A 91 -3.96 6.31 -23.75
N MET A 92 -2.79 6.95 -23.85
CA MET A 92 -2.19 7.38 -25.13
C MET A 92 -1.58 6.22 -25.91
N PHE A 93 -1.43 5.06 -25.30
CA PHE A 93 -0.87 3.83 -25.89
C PHE A 93 -1.55 2.61 -25.28
N GLU A 94 -1.40 1.45 -25.91
CA GLU A 94 -1.91 0.19 -25.36
C GLU A 94 -1.04 -0.23 -24.15
N PRO A 95 -1.59 -0.23 -22.93
CA PRO A 95 -0.79 -0.50 -21.74
C PRO A 95 -0.44 -1.98 -21.62
N LYS A 96 0.77 -2.28 -21.13
CA LYS A 96 1.21 -3.63 -20.77
C LYS A 96 1.30 -3.75 -19.26
N PHE A 97 0.80 -4.83 -18.72
CA PHE A 97 0.82 -5.12 -17.29
C PHE A 97 1.50 -6.46 -17.01
N ILE A 98 2.13 -6.53 -15.86
CA ILE A 98 2.60 -7.78 -15.28
C ILE A 98 1.68 -8.20 -14.14
N PHE A 99 1.27 -9.46 -14.11
CA PHE A 99 0.53 -10.05 -13.00
C PHE A 99 1.46 -10.95 -12.21
N TYR A 100 1.76 -10.59 -10.96
CA TYR A 100 2.56 -11.43 -10.08
C TYR A 100 1.72 -12.39 -9.25
N LYS A 101 2.04 -13.69 -9.34
CA LYS A 101 1.53 -14.72 -8.42
C LYS A 101 2.30 -14.64 -7.11
N THR A 102 1.87 -13.74 -6.23
CA THR A 102 2.46 -13.55 -4.90
C THR A 102 2.17 -14.74 -3.97
N GLU A 103 2.79 -14.79 -2.78
CA GLU A 103 2.45 -15.80 -1.77
C GLU A 103 0.95 -15.76 -1.39
N SER A 104 0.31 -14.59 -1.46
CA SER A 104 -1.14 -14.44 -1.27
C SER A 104 -1.95 -15.17 -2.34
N TRP A 105 -1.42 -15.32 -3.57
CA TRP A 105 -2.07 -16.09 -4.65
C TRP A 105 -2.28 -17.54 -4.29
N LYS A 106 -1.39 -18.14 -3.51
CA LYS A 106 -1.52 -19.52 -3.04
C LYS A 106 -2.69 -19.71 -2.07
N LYS A 107 -3.04 -18.62 -1.35
CA LYS A 107 -4.06 -18.60 -0.29
C LYS A 107 -5.39 -18.00 -0.74
N ILE A 108 -5.48 -17.54 -1.99
CA ILE A 108 -6.70 -16.89 -2.52
C ILE A 108 -7.82 -17.94 -2.60
N ASP A 109 -9.04 -17.55 -2.22
CA ASP A 109 -10.21 -18.40 -2.34
C ASP A 109 -10.53 -18.75 -3.81
N LYS A 110 -11.28 -19.84 -4.00
CA LYS A 110 -11.58 -20.36 -5.34
C LYS A 110 -12.30 -19.36 -6.22
N ARG A 111 -13.30 -18.67 -5.69
CA ARG A 111 -14.13 -17.70 -6.46
C ARG A 111 -13.31 -16.51 -6.92
N SER A 112 -12.50 -15.94 -6.01
CA SER A 112 -11.62 -14.83 -6.33
C SER A 112 -10.55 -15.25 -7.36
N ARG A 113 -10.00 -16.48 -7.24
CA ARG A 113 -9.04 -17.03 -8.21
C ARG A 113 -9.65 -17.12 -9.60
N GLU A 114 -10.83 -17.72 -9.72
CA GLU A 114 -11.55 -17.86 -11.00
C GLU A 114 -11.83 -16.49 -11.64
N SER A 115 -12.20 -15.50 -10.83
CA SER A 115 -12.43 -14.13 -11.31
C SER A 115 -11.15 -13.48 -11.85
N PHE A 116 -10.02 -13.64 -11.17
CA PHE A 116 -8.73 -13.13 -11.65
C PHE A 116 -8.25 -13.87 -12.91
N GLU A 117 -8.40 -15.19 -12.97
CA GLU A 117 -8.04 -15.98 -14.14
C GLU A 117 -8.88 -15.59 -15.37
N PHE A 118 -10.18 -15.34 -15.17
CA PHE A 118 -11.06 -14.81 -16.21
C PHE A 118 -10.62 -13.42 -16.68
N PHE A 119 -10.31 -12.52 -15.73
CA PHE A 119 -9.82 -11.17 -16.04
C PHE A 119 -8.52 -11.21 -16.85
N ILE A 120 -7.53 -11.97 -16.39
CA ILE A 120 -6.24 -12.14 -17.09
C ILE A 120 -6.45 -12.69 -18.50
N LYS A 121 -7.32 -13.70 -18.66
CA LYS A 121 -7.63 -14.29 -19.96
C LYS A 121 -8.31 -13.28 -20.92
N SER A 122 -9.20 -12.43 -20.38
CA SER A 122 -9.90 -11.40 -21.15
C SER A 122 -8.97 -10.31 -21.68
N PHE A 123 -7.88 -10.04 -20.95
CA PHE A 123 -6.85 -9.05 -21.31
C PHE A 123 -5.50 -9.67 -21.68
N LYS A 124 -5.51 -10.89 -22.23
CA LYS A 124 -4.30 -11.68 -22.53
C LYS A 124 -3.24 -10.93 -23.36
N LYS A 125 -3.63 -10.02 -24.20
CA LYS A 125 -2.71 -9.21 -25.02
C LYS A 125 -1.92 -8.18 -24.20
N ASN A 126 -2.48 -7.78 -23.06
CA ASN A 126 -1.97 -6.69 -22.22
C ASN A 126 -1.39 -7.17 -20.89
N ILE A 127 -1.62 -8.44 -20.52
CA ILE A 127 -1.21 -8.96 -19.20
C ILE A 127 -0.32 -10.18 -19.41
N GLU A 128 0.90 -10.09 -18.89
CA GLU A 128 1.82 -11.21 -18.76
C GLU A 128 1.83 -11.71 -17.32
N VAL A 129 1.92 -13.03 -17.13
CA VAL A 129 1.83 -13.68 -15.81
C VAL A 129 3.19 -14.24 -15.42
N PHE A 130 3.67 -13.84 -14.26
CA PHE A 130 4.94 -14.29 -13.71
C PHE A 130 4.79 -14.77 -12.25
N ASP A 131 5.66 -15.67 -11.87
CA ASP A 131 5.87 -15.97 -10.46
C ASP A 131 6.66 -14.83 -9.81
N THR A 132 6.36 -14.54 -8.55
CA THR A 132 7.10 -13.51 -7.80
C THR A 132 8.59 -13.90 -7.71
N PRO A 133 9.50 -13.01 -8.08
CA PRO A 133 10.94 -13.25 -7.96
C PRO A 133 11.36 -13.67 -6.56
N SER A 134 12.33 -14.58 -6.48
CA SER A 134 12.72 -15.21 -5.21
C SER A 134 13.19 -14.22 -4.14
N TYR A 135 13.78 -13.09 -4.53
CA TYR A 135 14.23 -12.06 -3.59
C TYR A 135 13.09 -11.31 -2.89
N PHE A 136 11.85 -11.35 -3.41
CA PHE A 136 10.68 -10.80 -2.72
C PHE A 136 10.04 -11.75 -1.71
N LYS A 137 10.51 -13.00 -1.58
CA LYS A 137 9.90 -13.98 -0.64
C LYS A 137 9.88 -13.51 0.80
N ASP A 138 10.88 -12.73 1.20
CA ASP A 138 11.01 -12.23 2.57
C ASP A 138 10.35 -10.86 2.82
N ILE A 139 9.61 -10.32 1.84
CA ILE A 139 9.03 -8.97 1.93
C ILE A 139 8.09 -8.84 3.14
N ASP A 140 7.27 -9.85 3.43
CA ASP A 140 6.35 -9.86 4.58
C ASP A 140 7.10 -9.87 5.91
N LYS A 141 8.23 -10.57 5.98
CA LYS A 141 9.11 -10.60 7.16
C LYS A 141 9.69 -9.23 7.43
N TYR A 142 10.32 -8.62 6.43
CA TYR A 142 10.95 -7.31 6.58
C TYR A 142 9.94 -6.19 6.79
N HIS A 143 8.80 -6.23 6.11
CA HIS A 143 7.69 -5.31 6.39
C HIS A 143 7.24 -5.38 7.84
N ARG A 144 7.11 -6.60 8.40
CA ARG A 144 6.73 -6.80 9.81
C ARG A 144 7.77 -6.24 10.76
N VAL A 145 9.06 -6.45 10.51
CA VAL A 145 10.14 -5.91 11.35
C VAL A 145 10.06 -4.39 11.41
N ILE A 146 9.93 -3.72 10.26
CA ILE A 146 9.81 -2.25 10.22
C ILE A 146 8.54 -1.81 10.97
N HIS A 147 7.40 -2.37 10.62
CA HIS A 147 6.11 -1.97 11.17
C HIS A 147 6.05 -2.15 12.70
N GLU A 148 6.42 -3.33 13.22
CA GLU A 148 6.32 -3.63 14.64
C GLU A 148 7.35 -2.84 15.47
N THR A 149 8.55 -2.59 14.93
CA THR A 149 9.57 -1.76 15.60
C THR A 149 9.11 -0.30 15.67
N ASP A 150 8.63 0.27 14.57
CA ASP A 150 8.10 1.64 14.53
C ASP A 150 6.88 1.78 15.46
N LEU A 151 5.97 0.79 15.42
CA LEU A 151 4.81 0.74 16.31
C LEU A 151 5.23 0.72 17.78
N ALA A 152 6.21 -0.11 18.14
CA ALA A 152 6.73 -0.20 19.50
C ALA A 152 7.32 1.13 19.98
N ASN A 153 8.04 1.82 19.10
CA ASN A 153 8.60 3.15 19.39
C ASN A 153 7.49 4.20 19.58
N ASN A 154 6.57 4.30 18.62
CA ASN A 154 5.52 5.33 18.61
C ASN A 154 4.48 5.14 19.74
N PHE A 155 4.20 3.90 20.12
CA PHE A 155 3.21 3.57 21.15
C PHE A 155 3.80 3.23 22.51
N GLN A 156 5.11 3.42 22.73
CA GLN A 156 5.78 3.09 24.00
C GLN A 156 5.10 3.72 25.22
N THR A 157 4.71 4.98 25.12
CA THR A 157 4.06 5.71 26.21
C THR A 157 2.70 5.12 26.55
N TYR A 158 1.89 4.82 25.53
CA TYR A 158 0.58 4.19 25.71
C TYR A 158 0.73 2.77 26.28
N TYR A 159 1.69 2.02 25.79
CA TYR A 159 1.97 0.66 26.27
C TYR A 159 2.39 0.64 27.74
N LYS A 160 3.19 1.61 28.20
CA LYS A 160 3.60 1.72 29.60
C LYS A 160 2.47 2.19 30.51
N LYS A 161 1.68 3.19 30.07
CA LYS A 161 0.70 3.85 30.94
C LYS A 161 -0.71 3.27 30.86
N SER A 162 -1.08 2.64 29.76
CA SER A 162 -2.47 2.25 29.47
C SER A 162 -2.55 0.93 28.69
N ARG A 163 -1.68 -0.02 28.99
CA ARG A 163 -1.57 -1.31 28.30
C ARG A 163 -2.92 -2.04 28.20
N ASN A 164 -3.71 -2.01 29.26
CA ASN A 164 -5.03 -2.66 29.34
C ASN A 164 -6.08 -2.04 28.40
N LYS A 165 -5.84 -0.84 27.86
CA LYS A 165 -6.71 -0.17 26.86
C LYS A 165 -6.31 -0.51 25.42
N LEU A 166 -5.18 -1.19 25.20
CA LEU A 166 -4.76 -1.65 23.89
C LEU A 166 -5.32 -3.05 23.62
N SER A 167 -5.68 -3.33 22.35
CA SER A 167 -6.09 -4.69 21.97
C SER A 167 -4.95 -5.70 22.19
N LYS A 168 -5.29 -6.98 22.33
CA LYS A 168 -4.29 -8.05 22.53
C LYS A 168 -3.33 -8.16 21.35
N GLU A 169 -3.83 -7.96 20.14
CA GLU A 169 -3.06 -7.96 18.90
C GLU A 169 -2.03 -6.83 18.89
N MET A 170 -2.45 -5.62 19.28
CA MET A 170 -1.57 -4.46 19.36
C MET A 170 -0.51 -4.63 20.45
N GLN A 171 -0.89 -5.14 21.64
CA GLN A 171 0.06 -5.47 22.69
C GLN A 171 1.12 -6.48 22.24
N SER A 172 0.68 -7.50 21.49
CA SER A 172 1.56 -8.54 20.96
C SER A 172 2.53 -7.97 19.91
N ALA A 173 2.03 -7.14 18.99
CA ALA A 173 2.86 -6.49 17.97
C ALA A 173 3.91 -5.57 18.61
N ILE A 174 3.53 -4.73 19.56
CA ILE A 174 4.45 -3.87 20.31
C ILE A 174 5.49 -4.72 21.06
N SER A 175 5.07 -5.80 21.71
CA SER A 175 5.97 -6.70 22.45
C SER A 175 7.00 -7.38 21.54
N ARG A 176 6.62 -7.75 20.30
CA ARG A 176 7.56 -8.27 19.30
C ARG A 176 8.48 -7.18 18.79
N GLY A 177 7.95 -5.99 18.50
CA GLY A 177 8.71 -4.84 18.02
C GLY A 177 9.83 -4.42 18.99
N MET A 178 9.60 -4.53 20.31
CA MET A 178 10.62 -4.26 21.34
C MET A 178 11.77 -5.27 21.35
N LYS A 179 11.63 -6.42 20.68
CA LYS A 179 12.65 -7.49 20.69
C LYS A 179 13.57 -7.45 19.47
N TYR A 180 13.16 -6.77 18.39
CA TYR A 180 14.02 -6.64 17.22
C TYR A 180 15.25 -5.79 17.55
N SER A 181 16.39 -6.25 17.09
CA SER A 181 17.65 -5.53 17.20
C SER A 181 17.72 -4.38 16.21
N ALA A 182 18.56 -3.39 16.48
CA ALA A 182 18.85 -2.32 15.53
C ALA A 182 19.37 -2.87 14.20
N LYS A 183 20.15 -3.97 14.22
CA LYS A 183 20.64 -4.62 12.99
C LYS A 183 19.49 -5.17 12.15
N GLU A 184 18.54 -5.91 12.76
CA GLU A 184 17.39 -6.45 12.03
C GLU A 184 16.53 -5.35 11.41
N TYR A 185 16.35 -4.24 12.12
CA TYR A 185 15.62 -3.09 11.61
C TYR A 185 16.33 -2.44 10.41
N LEU A 186 17.63 -2.20 10.52
CA LEU A 186 18.43 -1.63 9.44
C LEU A 186 18.47 -2.54 8.20
N ASP A 187 18.64 -3.86 8.41
CA ASP A 187 18.58 -4.85 7.33
C ASP A 187 17.22 -4.82 6.62
N ALA A 188 16.12 -4.62 7.38
CA ALA A 188 14.77 -4.55 6.82
C ALA A 188 14.54 -3.25 6.01
N VAL A 189 15.01 -2.11 6.51
CA VAL A 189 14.94 -0.83 5.79
C VAL A 189 15.77 -0.88 4.50
N ASP A 190 16.94 -1.50 4.54
CA ASP A 190 17.81 -1.67 3.40
C ASP A 190 17.21 -2.62 2.33
N PHE A 191 16.58 -3.71 2.79
CA PHE A 191 15.82 -4.60 1.93
C PHE A 191 14.67 -3.86 1.21
N MET A 192 13.92 -3.01 1.94
CA MET A 192 12.84 -2.19 1.36
C MET A 192 13.37 -1.28 0.23
N LYS A 193 14.50 -0.61 0.44
CA LYS A 193 15.13 0.25 -0.58
C LYS A 193 15.53 -0.53 -1.81
N ARG A 194 16.21 -1.66 -1.63
CA ARG A 194 16.62 -2.54 -2.74
C ARG A 194 15.43 -3.10 -3.50
N SER A 195 14.35 -3.47 -2.79
CA SER A 195 13.12 -3.92 -3.43
C SER A 195 12.49 -2.83 -4.29
N TYR A 196 12.50 -1.59 -3.85
CA TYR A 196 12.03 -0.45 -4.63
C TYR A 196 12.83 -0.25 -5.92
N GLU A 197 14.16 -0.31 -5.85
CA GLU A 197 15.01 -0.20 -7.04
C GLU A 197 14.77 -1.35 -8.03
N SER A 198 14.61 -2.58 -7.54
CA SER A 198 14.28 -3.73 -8.38
C SER A 198 12.92 -3.61 -9.07
N TYR A 199 11.95 -2.92 -8.45
CA TYR A 199 10.67 -2.64 -9.11
C TYR A 199 10.77 -1.62 -10.24
N LYS A 200 11.74 -0.70 -10.21
CA LYS A 200 11.94 0.26 -11.30
C LYS A 200 12.27 -0.44 -12.63
N GLU A 201 13.07 -1.51 -12.58
CA GLU A 201 13.42 -2.30 -13.76
C GLU A 201 12.16 -2.89 -14.44
N VAL A 202 11.15 -3.29 -13.64
CA VAL A 202 9.88 -3.79 -14.17
C VAL A 202 9.14 -2.73 -14.99
N PHE A 203 9.24 -1.46 -14.59
CA PHE A 203 8.56 -0.35 -15.25
C PHE A 203 9.30 0.17 -16.51
N GLU A 204 10.43 -0.42 -16.89
CA GLU A 204 11.03 -0.19 -18.21
C GLU A 204 10.20 -0.85 -19.31
N ASP A 205 9.61 -2.03 -19.03
CA ASP A 205 8.85 -2.82 -20.01
C ASP A 205 7.34 -2.80 -19.76
N TYR A 206 6.89 -2.54 -18.53
CA TYR A 206 5.50 -2.62 -18.11
C TYR A 206 5.01 -1.31 -17.49
N HIS A 207 3.74 -1.00 -17.72
CA HIS A 207 3.10 0.23 -17.23
C HIS A 207 2.43 0.06 -15.86
N GLY A 208 2.35 -1.17 -15.36
CA GLY A 208 1.80 -1.46 -14.05
C GLY A 208 1.96 -2.92 -13.62
N VAL A 209 1.89 -3.11 -12.30
CA VAL A 209 1.90 -4.44 -11.68
C VAL A 209 0.51 -4.72 -11.12
N LEU A 210 -0.06 -5.87 -11.46
CA LEU A 210 -1.35 -6.34 -10.97
C LEU A 210 -1.15 -7.44 -9.93
N SER A 211 -1.89 -7.36 -8.87
CA SER A 211 -1.93 -8.40 -7.84
C SER A 211 -3.24 -8.35 -7.05
N PRO A 212 -3.69 -9.46 -6.44
CA PRO A 212 -4.80 -9.43 -5.50
C PRO A 212 -4.46 -8.58 -4.27
N CYS A 213 -5.39 -7.73 -3.82
CA CYS A 213 -5.24 -6.94 -2.61
C CYS A 213 -5.68 -7.67 -1.34
N SER A 214 -6.36 -8.81 -1.49
CA SER A 214 -6.81 -9.69 -0.41
C SER A 214 -6.86 -11.15 -0.89
N THR A 215 -7.04 -12.08 0.04
CA THR A 215 -7.14 -13.52 -0.26
C THR A 215 -8.58 -13.97 -0.54
N GLY A 216 -9.55 -13.06 -0.46
CA GLY A 216 -10.96 -13.35 -0.68
C GLY A 216 -11.83 -12.13 -0.52
N VAL A 217 -13.15 -12.35 -0.51
CA VAL A 217 -14.16 -11.34 -0.20
C VAL A 217 -14.20 -11.04 1.31
N ALA A 218 -14.87 -9.97 1.71
CA ALA A 218 -15.17 -9.73 3.12
C ALA A 218 -16.16 -10.78 3.64
N ASP A 219 -15.97 -11.23 4.88
CA ASP A 219 -16.87 -12.12 5.60
C ASP A 219 -18.20 -11.42 5.94
#